data_8a1fdd463ead921bfc68ef32a0a396fa
#
_entry.id   8a1fdd463ead921bfc68ef32a0a396fa
#
_cell.length_a   1.000
_cell.length_b   1.000
_cell.length_c   1.000
_cell.angle_alpha   90.00
_cell.angle_beta   90.00
_cell.angle_gamma   90.00
#
_symmetry.space_group_name_H-M   'P 1'
#
loop_
_entity.id
_entity.type
_entity.pdbx_description
1 polymer ?
#
loop_
_entity_poly.entity_id
_entity_poly.type
_entity_poly.pdbx_seq_one_letter_code
_entity_poly.pdbx_strand_id
1 'polypeptide(L)'
;NINADDLSIKQFPSGYSNLTYFLKSSSEEFVLRRPPFGAKSLQGGHDMFREYNVLKNLKSQFLKVPEVYLYCDNSEIIGAPFYLMERVKGYIIRPNLQQKDSPGKEVIQNVSKSLVSTLVELHNVDIDQANLNKLGNINGYVKRQVEGWIKRYNHSKTDSIENMEFIASWLDENQPLEAVSYTHLRAHETVVH
;
A
#
# COMPACT_ATOMS: atom_id res chain seq x y z
N ASN A 1 -28.25 3.52 -8.72
CA ASN A 1 -28.22 2.27 -9.49
C ASN A 1 -27.39 2.50 -10.74
N ILE A 2 -26.22 1.87 -10.82
CA ILE A 2 -25.38 1.88 -12.02
C ILE A 2 -25.95 0.82 -12.98
N ASN A 3 -26.24 1.22 -14.20
CA ASN A 3 -26.64 0.25 -15.22
C ASN A 3 -25.40 -0.49 -15.70
N ALA A 4 -25.41 -1.82 -15.63
CA ALA A 4 -24.28 -2.66 -16.01
C ALA A 4 -23.95 -2.53 -17.52
N ASP A 5 -24.94 -2.26 -18.37
CA ASP A 5 -24.77 -2.11 -19.80
C ASP A 5 -23.96 -0.87 -20.20
N ASP A 6 -23.91 0.15 -19.33
CA ASP A 6 -23.17 1.39 -19.54
C ASP A 6 -21.76 1.38 -18.91
N LEU A 7 -21.34 0.25 -18.32
CA LEU A 7 -20.10 0.18 -17.56
C LEU A 7 -18.89 -0.08 -18.48
N SER A 8 -18.04 0.90 -18.63
CA SER A 8 -16.73 0.78 -19.29
C SER A 8 -15.65 0.41 -18.26
N ILE A 9 -14.86 -0.63 -18.54
CA ILE A 9 -13.80 -1.12 -17.66
C ILE A 9 -12.47 -1.03 -18.39
N LYS A 10 -11.48 -0.39 -17.76
CA LYS A 10 -10.10 -0.32 -18.28
C LYS A 10 -9.11 -0.64 -17.16
N GLN A 11 -8.15 -1.51 -17.42
CA GLN A 11 -7.06 -1.76 -16.48
C GLN A 11 -6.03 -0.65 -16.58
N PHE A 12 -5.54 -0.16 -15.41
CA PHE A 12 -4.38 0.73 -15.38
C PHE A 12 -3.12 -0.04 -15.78
N PRO A 13 -2.29 0.49 -16.69
CA PRO A 13 -1.12 -0.22 -17.24
C PRO A 13 0.04 -0.31 -16.25
N SER A 14 -0.02 0.39 -15.12
CA SER A 14 1.05 0.44 -14.12
C SER A 14 0.53 0.00 -12.76
N GLY A 15 1.19 -0.98 -12.17
CA GLY A 15 0.93 -1.53 -10.86
C GLY A 15 1.64 -2.88 -10.77
N TYR A 16 2.63 -3.01 -9.88
CA TYR A 16 3.47 -4.21 -9.82
C TYR A 16 2.95 -5.24 -8.81
N SER A 17 1.96 -4.89 -8.00
CA SER A 17 1.48 -5.73 -6.91
C SER A 17 0.01 -6.12 -7.07
N ASN A 18 -0.91 -5.17 -6.97
CA ASN A 18 -2.34 -5.41 -7.10
C ASN A 18 -2.88 -4.87 -8.42
N LEU A 19 -3.87 -5.54 -8.98
CA LEU A 19 -4.53 -5.10 -10.20
C LEU A 19 -5.51 -3.97 -9.87
N THR A 20 -5.44 -2.92 -10.67
CA THR A 20 -6.26 -1.72 -10.51
C THR A 20 -7.00 -1.44 -11.81
N TYR A 21 -8.31 -1.25 -11.72
CA TYR A 21 -9.19 -1.01 -12.87
C TYR A 21 -9.92 0.31 -12.71
N PHE A 22 -10.04 1.02 -13.81
CA PHE A 22 -10.90 2.17 -13.95
C PHE A 22 -12.28 1.68 -14.40
N LEU A 23 -13.30 2.04 -13.66
CA LEU A 23 -14.70 1.79 -13.96
C LEU A 23 -15.38 3.12 -14.28
N LYS A 24 -16.06 3.21 -15.40
CA LYS A 24 -16.80 4.41 -15.79
C LYS A 24 -18.20 4.03 -16.24
N SER A 25 -19.20 4.64 -15.61
CA SER A 25 -20.57 4.66 -16.07
C SER A 25 -20.87 5.99 -16.78
N SER A 26 -22.10 6.18 -17.24
CA SER A 26 -22.56 7.44 -17.84
C SER A 26 -22.38 8.65 -16.92
N SER A 27 -22.48 8.49 -15.60
CA SER A 27 -22.49 9.58 -14.61
C SER A 27 -21.36 9.51 -13.58
N GLU A 28 -20.73 8.36 -13.38
CA GLU A 28 -19.82 8.12 -12.26
C GLU A 28 -18.53 7.41 -12.68
N GLU A 29 -17.47 7.70 -11.97
CA GLU A 29 -16.14 7.09 -12.17
C GLU A 29 -15.64 6.48 -10.86
N PHE A 30 -15.16 5.23 -10.93
CA PHE A 30 -14.63 4.49 -9.78
C PHE A 30 -13.29 3.86 -10.09
N VAL A 31 -12.59 3.47 -9.05
CA VAL A 31 -11.42 2.61 -9.12
C VAL A 31 -11.72 1.31 -8.37
N LEU A 32 -11.58 0.18 -9.05
CA LEU A 32 -11.64 -1.15 -8.46
C LEU A 32 -10.22 -1.68 -8.26
N ARG A 33 -9.98 -2.24 -7.08
CA ARG A 33 -8.70 -2.84 -6.75
C ARG A 33 -8.88 -4.28 -6.28
N ARG A 34 -8.05 -5.19 -6.81
CA ARG A 34 -8.05 -6.62 -6.47
C ARG A 34 -6.64 -7.19 -6.47
N PRO A 35 -6.39 -8.32 -5.80
CA PRO A 35 -5.11 -9.03 -5.90
C PRO A 35 -4.89 -9.59 -7.31
N PRO A 36 -3.64 -9.88 -7.71
CA PRO A 36 -3.35 -10.56 -8.97
C PRO A 36 -3.90 -11.98 -8.98
N PHE A 37 -4.00 -12.56 -10.18
CA PHE A 37 -4.39 -13.96 -10.32
C PHE A 37 -3.35 -14.86 -9.66
N GLY A 38 -3.80 -15.88 -8.92
CA GLY A 38 -2.91 -16.81 -8.23
C GLY A 38 -2.31 -16.34 -6.89
N ALA A 39 -2.65 -15.14 -6.42
CA ALA A 39 -2.12 -14.57 -5.17
C ALA A 39 -2.50 -15.31 -3.88
N LYS A 40 -3.33 -16.33 -3.93
CA LYS A 40 -3.77 -17.12 -2.75
C LYS A 40 -2.61 -17.74 -1.94
N SER A 41 -1.43 -17.88 -2.53
CA SER A 41 -0.22 -18.43 -1.89
C SER A 41 0.67 -17.37 -1.23
N LEU A 42 0.45 -16.08 -1.49
CA LEU A 42 1.29 -15.00 -0.98
C LEU A 42 0.66 -14.35 0.25
N GLN A 43 1.00 -14.88 1.43
CA GLN A 43 0.55 -14.30 2.70
C GLN A 43 1.06 -12.86 2.89
N GLY A 44 0.14 -11.92 3.11
CA GLY A 44 0.42 -10.61 3.68
C GLY A 44 0.56 -9.43 2.71
N GLY A 45 0.80 -9.65 1.41
CA GLY A 45 1.02 -8.56 0.44
C GLY A 45 -0.22 -8.10 -0.33
N HIS A 46 -1.32 -8.85 -0.27
CA HIS A 46 -2.49 -8.66 -1.13
C HIS A 46 -3.81 -8.69 -0.35
N ASP A 47 -3.79 -8.18 0.88
CA ASP A 47 -4.95 -8.14 1.77
C ASP A 47 -5.83 -6.93 1.42
N MET A 48 -6.85 -7.15 0.58
CA MET A 48 -7.80 -6.13 0.15
C MET A 48 -8.66 -5.61 1.31
N PHE A 49 -8.96 -6.46 2.28
CA PHE A 49 -9.72 -6.05 3.45
C PHE A 49 -8.93 -5.07 4.31
N ARG A 50 -7.65 -5.34 4.50
CA ARG A 50 -6.76 -4.44 5.22
C ARG A 50 -6.61 -3.10 4.50
N GLU A 51 -6.36 -3.10 3.17
CA GLU A 51 -6.27 -1.87 2.39
C GLU A 51 -7.56 -1.04 2.49
N TYR A 52 -8.72 -1.67 2.31
CA TYR A 52 -10.03 -1.03 2.46
C TYR A 52 -10.20 -0.40 3.84
N ASN A 53 -9.91 -1.15 4.92
CA ASN A 53 -10.08 -0.66 6.28
C ASN A 53 -9.10 0.48 6.63
N VAL A 54 -7.86 0.43 6.13
CA VAL A 54 -6.92 1.54 6.30
C VAL A 54 -7.49 2.81 5.71
N LEU A 55 -7.91 2.78 4.44
CA LEU A 55 -8.46 3.95 3.76
C LEU A 55 -9.74 4.46 4.43
N LYS A 56 -10.66 3.56 4.77
CA LYS A 56 -11.93 3.87 5.43
C LYS A 56 -11.73 4.58 6.78
N ASN A 57 -10.87 4.02 7.60
CA ASN A 57 -10.63 4.53 8.94
C ASN A 57 -9.81 5.82 8.92
N LEU A 58 -8.82 5.89 8.03
CA LEU A 58 -7.97 7.06 7.87
C LEU A 58 -8.75 8.30 7.39
N LYS A 59 -9.79 8.11 6.58
CA LYS A 59 -10.60 9.19 6.00
C LYS A 59 -11.17 10.14 7.05
N SER A 60 -11.46 9.66 8.25
CA SER A 60 -12.01 10.48 9.36
C SER A 60 -11.02 11.53 9.89
N GLN A 61 -9.71 11.27 9.78
CA GLN A 61 -8.64 12.13 10.31
C GLN A 61 -7.77 12.75 9.22
N PHE A 62 -7.76 12.15 8.02
CA PHE A 62 -6.91 12.54 6.91
C PHE A 62 -7.70 12.50 5.60
N LEU A 63 -8.17 13.67 5.17
CA LEU A 63 -9.06 13.81 4.01
C LEU A 63 -8.40 13.53 2.66
N LYS A 64 -7.06 13.49 2.59
CA LYS A 64 -6.30 13.32 1.34
C LYS A 64 -6.20 11.85 0.87
N VAL A 65 -7.06 10.99 1.38
CA VAL A 65 -7.24 9.62 0.88
C VAL A 65 -8.54 9.50 0.09
N PRO A 66 -8.62 8.59 -0.90
CA PRO A 66 -9.85 8.36 -1.63
C PRO A 66 -10.96 7.85 -0.70
N GLU A 67 -12.20 8.20 -1.00
CA GLU A 67 -13.36 7.58 -0.37
C GLU A 67 -13.46 6.12 -0.80
N VAL A 68 -13.78 5.22 0.12
CA VAL A 68 -14.03 3.81 -0.19
C VAL A 68 -15.52 3.50 -0.07
N TYR A 69 -16.07 2.88 -1.10
CA TYR A 69 -17.52 2.69 -1.23
C TYR A 69 -17.95 1.27 -0.86
N LEU A 70 -17.19 0.28 -1.27
CA LEU A 70 -17.56 -1.13 -1.17
C LEU A 70 -16.32 -2.00 -0.96
N TYR A 71 -16.44 -2.98 -0.07
CA TYR A 71 -15.58 -4.16 -0.02
C TYR A 71 -16.41 -5.40 -0.28
N CYS A 72 -15.89 -6.32 -1.08
CA CYS A 72 -16.50 -7.60 -1.39
C CYS A 72 -15.48 -8.73 -1.21
N ASP A 73 -15.80 -9.68 -0.35
CA ASP A 73 -14.99 -10.89 -0.09
C ASP A 73 -15.42 -12.09 -0.95
N ASN A 74 -16.58 -11.99 -1.62
CA ASN A 74 -17.06 -13.06 -2.48
C ASN A 74 -16.21 -13.20 -3.75
N SER A 75 -15.36 -14.23 -3.74
CA SER A 75 -14.48 -14.55 -4.87
C SER A 75 -15.23 -15.08 -6.11
N GLU A 76 -16.50 -15.46 -5.99
CA GLU A 76 -17.29 -15.97 -7.14
C GLU A 76 -17.61 -14.87 -8.15
N ILE A 77 -17.64 -13.60 -7.71
CA ILE A 77 -18.01 -12.47 -8.57
C ILE A 77 -16.93 -12.18 -9.62
N ILE A 78 -15.66 -12.00 -9.18
CA ILE A 78 -14.54 -11.67 -10.09
C ILE A 78 -13.28 -12.51 -9.83
N GLY A 79 -13.42 -13.64 -9.15
CA GLY A 79 -12.32 -14.57 -8.90
C GLY A 79 -11.41 -14.20 -7.72
N ALA A 80 -11.68 -13.13 -7.00
CA ALA A 80 -10.92 -12.68 -5.83
C ALA A 80 -11.67 -11.61 -5.03
N PRO A 81 -11.33 -11.40 -3.74
CA PRO A 81 -11.80 -10.24 -3.00
C PRO A 81 -11.40 -8.94 -3.68
N PHE A 82 -12.23 -7.91 -3.57
CA PHE A 82 -11.95 -6.60 -4.16
C PHE A 82 -12.61 -5.47 -3.36
N TYR A 83 -12.19 -4.24 -3.64
CA TYR A 83 -12.90 -3.07 -3.15
C TYR A 83 -13.00 -1.99 -4.22
N LEU A 84 -14.01 -1.12 -4.05
CA LEU A 84 -14.25 0.06 -4.87
C LEU A 84 -13.93 1.31 -4.10
N MET A 85 -13.28 2.25 -4.77
CA MET A 85 -12.94 3.55 -4.21
C MET A 85 -13.16 4.68 -5.22
N GLU A 86 -13.12 5.89 -4.71
CA GLU A 86 -13.17 7.13 -5.48
C GLU A 86 -12.09 7.19 -6.56
N ARG A 87 -12.46 7.70 -7.72
CA ARG A 87 -11.52 8.10 -8.78
C ARG A 87 -10.98 9.48 -8.48
N VAL A 88 -9.86 9.57 -7.78
CA VAL A 88 -9.16 10.84 -7.58
C VAL A 88 -8.54 11.29 -8.91
N LYS A 89 -8.95 12.46 -9.39
CA LYS A 89 -8.39 13.08 -10.60
C LYS A 89 -7.14 13.88 -10.25
N GLY A 90 -6.08 13.70 -11.02
CA GLY A 90 -4.83 14.40 -10.79
C GLY A 90 -3.79 14.11 -11.86
N TYR A 91 -2.68 14.81 -11.75
CA TYR A 91 -1.53 14.64 -12.63
C TYR A 91 -0.53 13.67 -12.01
N ILE A 92 -0.12 12.65 -12.77
CA ILE A 92 0.84 11.65 -12.30
C ILE A 92 2.23 12.02 -12.84
N ILE A 93 3.13 12.44 -11.96
CA ILE A 93 4.53 12.69 -12.31
C ILE A 93 5.24 11.35 -12.42
N ARG A 94 5.74 11.02 -13.61
CA ARG A 94 6.45 9.76 -13.89
C ARG A 94 7.95 10.01 -14.01
N PRO A 95 8.82 9.01 -13.67
CA PRO A 95 10.28 9.17 -13.74
C PRO A 95 10.80 9.51 -15.16
N ASN A 96 10.11 9.02 -16.19
CA ASN A 96 10.52 9.16 -17.60
C ASN A 96 9.75 10.27 -18.35
N LEU A 97 9.34 11.33 -17.66
CA LEU A 97 8.76 12.49 -18.31
C LEU A 97 9.78 13.14 -19.25
N GLN A 98 9.37 13.34 -20.53
CA GLN A 98 10.18 14.14 -21.45
C GLN A 98 10.23 15.57 -20.93
N GLN A 99 11.36 16.24 -21.14
CA GLN A 99 11.59 17.61 -20.65
C GLN A 99 10.47 18.59 -21.07
N LYS A 100 9.89 18.39 -22.25
CA LYS A 100 8.75 19.20 -22.77
C LYS A 100 7.44 19.01 -21.98
N ASP A 101 7.28 17.87 -21.32
CA ASP A 101 6.08 17.51 -20.55
C ASP A 101 6.32 17.67 -19.03
N SER A 102 7.53 18.11 -18.65
CA SER A 102 7.89 18.32 -17.25
C SER A 102 7.21 19.59 -16.73
N PRO A 103 6.59 19.52 -15.54
CA PRO A 103 6.12 20.72 -14.87
C PRO A 103 7.28 21.71 -14.64
N GLY A 104 6.99 23.02 -14.74
CA GLY A 104 8.00 24.04 -14.48
C GLY A 104 8.60 23.93 -13.07
N LYS A 105 9.80 24.50 -12.88
CA LYS A 105 10.55 24.44 -11.61
C LYS A 105 9.73 24.86 -10.40
N GLU A 106 8.93 25.89 -10.53
CA GLU A 106 8.06 26.39 -9.46
C GLU A 106 7.00 25.34 -9.06
N VAL A 107 6.37 24.68 -10.03
CA VAL A 107 5.39 23.62 -9.79
C VAL A 107 6.05 22.45 -9.05
N ILE A 108 7.24 22.02 -9.47
CA ILE A 108 7.98 20.93 -8.80
C ILE A 108 8.33 21.32 -7.36
N GLN A 109 8.77 22.55 -7.11
CA GLN A 109 9.06 23.03 -5.75
C GLN A 109 7.80 23.02 -4.87
N ASN A 110 6.66 23.47 -5.40
CA ASN A 110 5.39 23.48 -4.67
C ASN A 110 4.89 22.04 -4.39
N VAL A 111 5.00 21.14 -5.36
CA VAL A 111 4.68 19.71 -5.18
C VAL A 111 5.57 19.09 -4.10
N SER A 112 6.88 19.36 -4.11
CA SER A 112 7.81 18.84 -3.10
C SER A 112 7.46 19.35 -1.69
N LYS A 113 7.16 20.62 -1.53
CA LYS A 113 6.68 21.18 -0.25
C LYS A 113 5.38 20.54 0.20
N SER A 114 4.41 20.41 -0.72
CA SER A 114 3.13 19.80 -0.46
C SER A 114 3.27 18.33 -0.05
N LEU A 115 4.18 17.58 -0.67
CA LEU A 115 4.47 16.20 -0.31
C LEU A 115 4.95 16.10 1.14
N VAL A 116 5.94 16.93 1.52
CA VAL A 116 6.46 16.94 2.90
C VAL A 116 5.35 17.30 3.89
N SER A 117 4.58 18.36 3.61
CA SER A 117 3.45 18.75 4.49
C SER A 117 2.43 17.63 4.62
N THR A 118 2.11 16.95 3.53
CA THR A 118 1.16 15.83 3.53
C THR A 118 1.67 14.63 4.33
N LEU A 119 2.97 14.33 4.24
CA LEU A 119 3.59 13.31 5.07
C LEU A 119 3.55 13.67 6.55
N VAL A 120 3.82 14.93 6.90
CA VAL A 120 3.71 15.41 8.29
C VAL A 120 2.29 15.29 8.81
N GLU A 121 1.28 15.70 8.02
CA GLU A 121 -0.12 15.54 8.38
C GLU A 121 -0.48 14.06 8.63
N LEU A 122 -0.06 13.17 7.72
CA LEU A 122 -0.29 11.73 7.84
C LEU A 122 0.37 11.14 9.09
N HIS A 123 1.60 11.54 9.39
CA HIS A 123 2.34 11.05 10.56
C HIS A 123 1.80 11.60 11.89
N ASN A 124 1.03 12.66 11.85
CA ASN A 124 0.37 13.24 13.03
C ASN A 124 -1.07 12.71 13.22
N VAL A 125 -1.54 11.80 12.39
CA VAL A 125 -2.84 11.15 12.57
C VAL A 125 -2.85 10.40 13.90
N ASP A 126 -3.87 10.65 14.70
CA ASP A 126 -4.14 9.89 15.92
C ASP A 126 -4.66 8.49 15.55
N ILE A 127 -3.83 7.49 15.80
CA ILE A 127 -4.08 6.10 15.44
C ILE A 127 -5.31 5.54 16.15
N ASP A 128 -5.53 5.96 17.41
CA ASP A 128 -6.66 5.48 18.22
C ASP A 128 -7.97 6.11 17.75
N GLN A 129 -7.99 7.44 17.54
CA GLN A 129 -9.16 8.14 17.00
C GLN A 129 -9.51 7.67 15.58
N ALA A 130 -8.51 7.33 14.77
CA ALA A 130 -8.71 6.76 13.45
C ALA A 130 -9.05 5.26 13.47
N ASN A 131 -9.14 4.60 14.63
CA ASN A 131 -9.36 3.15 14.76
C ASN A 131 -8.34 2.29 13.98
N LEU A 132 -7.11 2.77 13.83
CA LEU A 132 -6.04 2.07 13.11
C LEU A 132 -5.22 1.13 14.01
N ASN A 133 -5.32 1.26 15.32
CA ASN A 133 -4.65 0.42 16.32
C ASN A 133 -4.98 -1.08 16.18
N LYS A 134 -6.14 -1.41 15.63
CA LYS A 134 -6.60 -2.79 15.40
C LYS A 134 -6.01 -3.41 14.11
N LEU A 135 -5.40 -2.63 13.25
CA LEU A 135 -4.88 -3.08 11.95
C LEU A 135 -3.47 -3.69 12.02
N GLY A 136 -2.81 -3.57 13.16
CA GLY A 136 -1.49 -4.11 13.39
C GLY A 136 -1.15 -4.22 14.87
N ASN A 137 -0.18 -5.06 15.19
CA ASN A 137 0.38 -5.15 16.52
C ASN A 137 1.69 -4.35 16.55
N ILE A 138 1.73 -3.27 17.32
CA ILE A 138 2.90 -2.39 17.46
C ILE A 138 4.01 -3.08 18.24
N ASN A 139 3.63 -3.85 19.28
CA ASN A 139 4.58 -4.51 20.17
C ASN A 139 5.34 -5.63 19.47
N GLY A 140 6.65 -5.69 19.66
CA GLY A 140 7.51 -6.72 19.10
C GLY A 140 7.65 -6.66 17.57
N TYR A 141 7.54 -5.47 16.96
CA TYR A 141 7.64 -5.28 15.51
C TYR A 141 8.96 -5.83 14.95
N VAL A 142 10.11 -5.43 15.53
CA VAL A 142 11.43 -5.88 15.06
C VAL A 142 11.54 -7.39 15.12
N LYS A 143 11.16 -7.99 16.22
CA LYS A 143 11.17 -9.45 16.39
C LYS A 143 10.37 -10.14 15.27
N ARG A 144 9.14 -9.71 15.04
CA ARG A 144 8.30 -10.28 13.98
C ARG A 144 8.89 -10.08 12.57
N GLN A 145 9.57 -8.95 12.33
CA GLN A 145 10.23 -8.73 11.04
C GLN A 145 11.41 -9.69 10.87
N VAL A 146 12.32 -9.76 11.84
CA VAL A 146 13.49 -10.64 11.80
C VAL A 146 13.06 -12.10 11.62
N GLU A 147 12.21 -12.61 12.52
CA GLU A 147 11.70 -13.99 12.44
C GLU A 147 10.97 -14.27 11.12
N GLY A 148 10.15 -13.31 10.67
CA GLY A 148 9.41 -13.44 9.42
C GLY A 148 10.32 -13.50 8.18
N TRP A 149 11.39 -12.72 8.13
CA TRP A 149 12.37 -12.76 7.03
C TRP A 149 13.24 -14.01 7.08
N ILE A 150 13.68 -14.45 8.26
CA ILE A 150 14.42 -15.71 8.45
C ILE A 150 13.56 -16.89 7.97
N LYS A 151 12.28 -16.92 8.37
CA LYS A 151 11.35 -17.96 7.91
C LYS A 151 11.17 -17.98 6.39
N ARG A 152 11.02 -16.81 5.75
CA ARG A 152 10.90 -16.72 4.29
C ARG A 152 12.17 -17.17 3.59
N TYR A 153 13.34 -16.74 4.07
CA TYR A 153 14.64 -17.17 3.53
C TYR A 153 14.76 -18.68 3.61
N ASN A 154 14.53 -19.30 4.77
CA ASN A 154 14.62 -20.74 4.95
C ASN A 154 13.63 -21.53 4.08
N HIS A 155 12.46 -20.96 3.78
CA HIS A 155 11.46 -21.60 2.93
C HIS A 155 11.80 -21.48 1.44
N SER A 156 12.48 -20.44 1.02
CA SER A 156 12.75 -20.14 -0.39
C SER A 156 14.19 -20.46 -0.84
N LYS A 157 15.13 -20.69 0.10
CA LYS A 157 16.51 -21.02 -0.26
C LYS A 157 16.59 -22.35 -0.99
N THR A 158 17.35 -22.38 -2.09
CA THR A 158 17.72 -23.60 -2.83
C THR A 158 19.06 -24.16 -2.39
N ASP A 159 19.93 -23.27 -1.92
CA ASP A 159 21.29 -23.58 -1.49
C ASP A 159 21.58 -22.97 -0.13
N SER A 160 22.61 -23.48 0.57
CA SER A 160 23.10 -22.88 1.81
C SER A 160 24.08 -21.77 1.45
N ILE A 161 23.78 -20.54 1.92
CA ILE A 161 24.64 -19.36 1.76
C ILE A 161 25.15 -18.99 3.16
N GLU A 162 26.39 -19.38 3.46
CA GLU A 162 26.99 -19.26 4.79
C GLU A 162 26.85 -17.85 5.40
N ASN A 163 27.12 -16.80 4.62
CA ASN A 163 26.98 -15.43 5.08
C ASN A 163 25.53 -15.04 5.39
N MET A 164 24.55 -15.56 4.67
CA MET A 164 23.14 -15.29 4.97
C MET A 164 22.68 -16.01 6.22
N GLU A 165 23.16 -17.22 6.43
CA GLU A 165 22.86 -18.00 7.64
C GLU A 165 23.50 -17.36 8.88
N PHE A 166 24.72 -16.88 8.75
CA PHE A 166 25.39 -16.11 9.81
C PHE A 166 24.62 -14.82 10.14
N ILE A 167 24.23 -14.02 9.14
CA ILE A 167 23.46 -12.79 9.34
C ILE A 167 22.11 -13.09 9.99
N ALA A 168 21.42 -14.15 9.55
CA ALA A 168 20.14 -14.53 10.12
C ALA A 168 20.26 -14.88 11.61
N SER A 169 21.27 -15.67 11.99
CA SER A 169 21.54 -16.02 13.37
C SER A 169 21.92 -14.78 14.21
N TRP A 170 22.81 -13.95 13.67
CA TRP A 170 23.22 -12.73 14.35
C TRP A 170 22.06 -11.78 14.61
N LEU A 171 21.18 -11.58 13.62
CA LEU A 171 19.98 -10.74 13.76
C LEU A 171 19.01 -11.30 14.80
N ASP A 172 18.88 -12.62 14.89
CA ASP A 172 17.99 -13.25 15.88
C ASP A 172 18.49 -13.04 17.31
N GLU A 173 19.81 -13.11 17.49
CA GLU A 173 20.46 -12.96 18.80
C GLU A 173 20.64 -11.50 19.24
N ASN A 174 20.73 -10.54 18.30
CA ASN A 174 21.09 -9.14 18.56
C ASN A 174 19.94 -8.17 18.29
N GLN A 175 18.70 -8.59 18.56
CA GLN A 175 17.55 -7.72 18.41
C GLN A 175 17.51 -6.64 19.49
N PRO A 176 17.18 -5.38 19.18
CA PRO A 176 16.94 -4.36 20.18
C PRO A 176 15.72 -4.73 21.05
N LEU A 177 15.82 -4.49 22.35
CA LEU A 177 14.79 -4.83 23.33
C LEU A 177 13.45 -4.10 23.05
N GLU A 178 13.50 -2.88 22.52
CA GLU A 178 12.32 -2.13 22.11
C GLU A 178 12.56 -1.44 20.77
N ALA A 179 11.63 -1.63 19.84
CA ALA A 179 11.59 -0.85 18.61
C ALA A 179 10.76 0.40 18.85
N VAL A 180 11.37 1.56 18.71
CA VAL A 180 10.62 2.81 18.62
C VAL A 180 9.97 2.82 17.23
N SER A 181 8.65 2.57 17.17
CA SER A 181 7.86 2.37 15.93
C SER A 181 8.07 3.45 14.88
N TYR A 182 8.34 4.67 15.29
CA TYR A 182 8.52 5.82 14.42
C TYR A 182 9.80 5.81 13.58
N THR A 183 10.90 5.28 14.10
CA THR A 183 12.19 5.27 13.39
C THR A 183 12.24 4.21 12.29
N HIS A 184 11.55 3.09 12.47
CA HIS A 184 11.59 1.97 11.53
C HIS A 184 10.62 2.13 10.36
N LEU A 185 9.46 2.74 10.57
CA LEU A 185 8.54 3.11 9.47
C LEU A 185 9.17 4.16 8.54
N ARG A 186 9.89 5.13 9.10
CA ARG A 186 10.56 6.18 8.30
C ARG A 186 11.73 5.65 7.48
N ALA A 187 12.48 4.67 7.97
CA ALA A 187 13.61 4.10 7.23
C ALA A 187 13.18 3.30 5.99
N HIS A 188 12.00 2.69 6.00
CA HIS A 188 11.47 1.96 4.84
C HIS A 188 10.94 2.87 3.72
N GLU A 189 10.51 4.08 4.04
CA GLU A 189 9.96 5.03 3.06
C GLU A 189 11.04 5.88 2.38
N THR A 190 12.24 5.94 2.92
CA THR A 190 13.34 6.77 2.41
C THR A 190 14.29 6.08 1.45
N VAL A 191 14.19 4.77 1.29
CA VAL A 191 14.98 4.03 0.29
C VAL A 191 14.18 3.99 -1.02
N VAL A 192 14.14 5.13 -1.70
CA VAL A 192 13.75 5.19 -3.12
C VAL A 192 15.05 5.06 -3.92
N HIS A 193 15.23 3.91 -4.54
CA HIS A 193 16.22 3.72 -5.60
C HIS A 193 15.68 4.20 -6.94
#